data_5ab711a19898bd490413e71ea9d5433b
#
_entry.id   5ab711a19898bd490413e71ea9d5433b
#
_cell.length_a   1.000
_cell.length_b   1.000
_cell.length_c   1.000
_cell.angle_alpha   90.00
_cell.angle_beta   90.00
_cell.angle_gamma   90.00
#
_symmetry.space_group_name_H-M   'P 1'
#
loop_
_entity.id
_entity.type
_entity.pdbx_description
1 polymer ?
#
loop_
_entity_poly.entity_id
_entity_poly.type
_entity_poly.pdbx_seq_one_letter_code
_entity_poly.pdbx_strand_id
1 'polypeptide(L)'
;GEIIISRANAKIQFPARFQLVAAMNPSPTGHYTGTHNRTSPQQVIRYLNRLSGPFLDRFDLSIEVPLLPQGSLQNTGDRGETSQQVREKVLKVREIQLARAGKINAYLSSKEIERDCKLQDKDSLFLENALNKLGLSVRAYHRILKVSRTIADLNGEKEIQQPHLAEALGYRAMDRLLQKLSAA
;
A
#
# COMPACT_ATOMS: atom_id res chain seq x y z
N GLY A 1 4.24 -15.56 11.03
CA GLY A 1 4.48 -14.44 11.88
C GLY A 1 5.64 -14.62 12.84
N GLU A 2 6.79 -15.14 12.36
CA GLU A 2 8.00 -15.36 13.15
C GLU A 2 9.22 -15.00 12.32
N ILE A 3 10.26 -14.48 12.98
CA ILE A 3 11.57 -14.25 12.39
C ILE A 3 12.57 -15.16 13.10
N ILE A 4 13.34 -15.91 12.34
CA ILE A 4 14.39 -16.78 12.84
C ILE A 4 15.74 -16.19 12.44
N ILE A 5 16.57 -15.88 13.43
CA ILE A 5 17.94 -15.43 13.22
C ILE A 5 18.85 -16.62 13.57
N SER A 6 19.55 -17.15 12.56
CA SER A 6 20.54 -18.20 12.73
C SER A 6 21.95 -17.61 12.62
N ARG A 7 22.75 -17.78 13.66
CA ARG A 7 24.20 -17.52 13.66
C ARG A 7 24.94 -18.78 14.10
N ALA A 8 26.23 -18.84 13.88
CA ALA A 8 27.04 -20.05 14.11
C ALA A 8 26.76 -20.76 15.46
N ASN A 9 26.47 -20.01 16.52
CA ASN A 9 26.30 -20.53 17.88
C ASN A 9 24.90 -20.35 18.48
N ALA A 10 23.95 -19.80 17.73
CA ALA A 10 22.60 -19.56 18.26
C ALA A 10 21.53 -19.49 17.16
N LYS A 11 20.38 -20.06 17.45
CA LYS A 11 19.15 -19.90 16.67
C LYS A 11 18.12 -19.25 17.56
N ILE A 12 17.74 -18.02 17.25
CA ILE A 12 16.80 -17.22 18.04
C ILE A 12 15.57 -16.96 17.19
N GLN A 13 14.40 -17.16 17.78
CA GLN A 13 13.11 -16.95 17.16
C GLN A 13 12.40 -15.78 17.83
N PHE A 14 11.86 -14.87 17.01
CA PHE A 14 11.13 -13.69 17.45
C PHE A 14 9.71 -13.71 16.89
N PRO A 15 8.68 -13.33 17.66
CA PRO A 15 7.35 -13.09 17.11
C PRO A 15 7.40 -11.88 16.17
N ALA A 16 6.76 -12.01 14.99
CA ALA A 16 6.74 -10.98 13.95
C ALA A 16 5.34 -10.76 13.37
N ARG A 17 4.32 -10.76 14.24
CA ARG A 17 2.93 -10.38 13.89
C ARG A 17 2.69 -8.96 14.37
N PHE A 18 2.97 -7.99 13.51
CA PHE A 18 2.73 -6.57 13.82
C PHE A 18 2.28 -5.83 12.56
N GLN A 19 1.62 -4.70 12.74
CA GLN A 19 1.35 -3.73 11.69
C GLN A 19 2.43 -2.65 11.77
N LEU A 20 3.15 -2.45 10.66
CA LEU A 20 4.12 -1.36 10.54
C LEU A 20 3.45 -0.15 9.90
N VAL A 21 3.47 0.97 10.59
CA VAL A 21 3.12 2.30 10.06
C VAL A 21 4.37 3.16 10.12
N ALA A 22 4.77 3.72 8.99
CA ALA A 22 5.97 4.54 8.87
C ALA A 22 5.65 5.82 8.11
N ALA A 23 6.35 6.90 8.45
CA ALA A 23 6.29 8.17 7.74
C ALA A 23 7.71 8.63 7.40
N MET A 24 7.87 9.21 6.22
CA MET A 24 9.14 9.77 5.77
C MET A 24 8.90 10.99 4.88
N ASN A 25 9.88 11.87 4.81
CA ASN A 25 9.88 12.93 3.82
C ASN A 25 10.25 12.36 2.43
N PRO A 26 9.70 12.91 1.33
CA PRO A 26 10.03 12.45 -0.02
C PRO A 26 11.44 12.86 -0.48
N SER A 27 12.07 13.80 0.21
CA SER A 27 13.42 14.30 -0.09
C SER A 27 14.12 14.76 1.20
N PRO A 28 15.45 15.00 1.17
CA PRO A 28 16.18 15.56 2.33
C PRO A 28 15.67 16.91 2.82
N THR A 29 15.06 17.71 1.94
CA THR A 29 14.51 19.03 2.25
C THR A 29 13.00 19.04 2.47
N GLY A 30 12.34 17.88 2.42
CA GLY A 30 10.90 17.74 2.61
C GLY A 30 10.06 17.93 1.35
N HIS A 31 10.63 18.55 0.30
CA HIS A 31 9.94 18.80 -0.96
C HIS A 31 10.75 18.30 -2.15
N TYR A 32 10.11 17.78 -3.19
CA TYR A 32 10.77 17.34 -4.44
C TYR A 32 10.13 17.96 -5.68
N THR A 33 9.08 18.75 -5.51
CA THR A 33 8.40 19.50 -6.57
C THR A 33 8.01 20.89 -6.08
N GLY A 34 7.68 21.79 -7.02
CA GLY A 34 7.19 23.13 -6.75
C GLY A 34 8.26 24.13 -6.31
N THR A 35 7.82 25.32 -5.90
CA THR A 35 8.68 26.47 -5.55
C THR A 35 9.55 26.24 -4.31
N HIS A 36 9.19 25.29 -3.45
CA HIS A 36 9.93 24.92 -2.24
C HIS A 36 10.96 23.82 -2.47
N ASN A 37 11.03 23.27 -3.70
CA ASN A 37 12.01 22.26 -4.04
C ASN A 37 13.41 22.88 -4.11
N ARG A 38 14.32 22.42 -3.26
CA ARG A 38 15.75 22.78 -3.25
C ARG A 38 16.64 21.56 -3.53
N THR A 39 16.08 20.48 -4.03
CA THR A 39 16.76 19.20 -4.17
C THR A 39 16.73 18.77 -5.62
N SER A 40 17.87 18.43 -6.20
CA SER A 40 17.91 17.90 -7.56
C SER A 40 17.30 16.47 -7.61
N PRO A 41 16.77 16.03 -8.78
CA PRO A 41 16.28 14.67 -8.95
C PRO A 41 17.29 13.60 -8.50
N GLN A 42 18.57 13.78 -8.79
CA GLN A 42 19.65 12.86 -8.41
C GLN A 42 19.85 12.79 -6.89
N GLN A 43 19.69 13.90 -6.20
CA GLN A 43 19.75 13.93 -4.72
C GLN A 43 18.56 13.22 -4.11
N VAL A 44 17.36 13.39 -4.67
CA VAL A 44 16.15 12.66 -4.24
C VAL A 44 16.32 11.17 -4.45
N ILE A 45 16.78 10.74 -5.63
CA ILE A 45 17.06 9.32 -5.94
C ILE A 45 18.07 8.76 -4.94
N ARG A 46 19.19 9.45 -4.69
CA ARG A 46 20.21 9.00 -3.72
C ARG A 46 19.65 8.88 -2.31
N TYR A 47 18.75 9.76 -1.92
CA TYR A 47 18.07 9.72 -0.62
C TYR A 47 17.13 8.50 -0.54
N LEU A 48 16.30 8.28 -1.55
CA LEU A 48 15.34 7.18 -1.60
C LEU A 48 16.02 5.82 -1.74
N ASN A 49 17.17 5.73 -2.42
CA ASN A 49 17.96 4.50 -2.56
C ASN A 49 18.57 3.98 -1.26
N ARG A 50 18.46 4.73 -0.15
CA ARG A 50 18.74 4.19 1.20
C ARG A 50 17.72 3.11 1.61
N LEU A 51 16.54 3.15 1.01
CA LEU A 51 15.51 2.13 1.15
C LEU A 51 15.66 1.16 -0.03
N SER A 52 15.99 -0.10 0.26
CA SER A 52 16.12 -1.09 -0.81
C SER A 52 14.76 -1.38 -1.48
N GLY A 53 14.77 -1.64 -2.79
CA GLY A 53 13.56 -2.06 -3.52
C GLY A 53 12.84 -3.24 -2.83
N PRO A 54 13.55 -4.33 -2.45
CA PRO A 54 12.94 -5.43 -1.70
C PRO A 54 12.34 -5.05 -0.34
N PHE A 55 12.81 -3.99 0.28
CA PHE A 55 12.21 -3.46 1.51
C PHE A 55 10.90 -2.73 1.21
N LEU A 56 10.91 -1.85 0.22
CA LEU A 56 9.71 -1.11 -0.23
C LEU A 56 8.62 -2.07 -0.74
N ASP A 57 9.01 -3.13 -1.44
CA ASP A 57 8.09 -4.19 -1.89
C ASP A 57 7.34 -4.89 -0.73
N ARG A 58 7.80 -4.75 0.50
CA ARG A 58 7.14 -5.34 1.67
C ARG A 58 6.01 -4.49 2.24
N PHE A 59 5.91 -3.24 1.84
CA PHE A 59 4.78 -2.39 2.23
C PHE A 59 3.56 -2.71 1.34
N ASP A 60 2.41 -2.86 1.96
CA ASP A 60 1.15 -3.09 1.25
C ASP A 60 0.62 -1.80 0.63
N LEU A 61 0.79 -0.68 1.33
CA LEU A 61 0.30 0.64 0.96
C LEU A 61 1.42 1.67 1.11
N SER A 62 1.56 2.57 0.15
CA SER A 62 2.32 3.81 0.26
C SER A 62 1.48 4.95 -0.30
N ILE A 63 1.31 5.99 0.50
CA ILE A 63 0.52 7.17 0.15
C ILE A 63 1.40 8.41 0.17
N GLU A 64 1.11 9.34 -0.71
CA GLU A 64 1.66 10.67 -0.68
C GLU A 64 0.69 11.59 0.07
N VAL A 65 1.18 12.30 1.08
CA VAL A 65 0.41 13.28 1.82
C VAL A 65 0.72 14.66 1.22
N PRO A 66 -0.19 15.26 0.45
CA PRO A 66 0.04 16.54 -0.18
C PRO A 66 0.05 17.68 0.85
N LEU A 67 0.63 18.81 0.47
CA LEU A 67 0.50 20.05 1.24
C LEU A 67 -0.98 20.44 1.35
N LEU A 68 -1.36 20.96 2.51
CA LEU A 68 -2.69 21.51 2.69
C LEU A 68 -2.94 22.65 1.71
N PRO A 69 -4.12 22.69 1.07
CA PRO A 69 -4.53 23.82 0.25
C PRO A 69 -4.48 25.13 1.06
N GLN A 70 -4.19 26.23 0.39
CA GLN A 70 -4.15 27.54 1.02
C GLN A 70 -5.53 27.86 1.65
N GLY A 71 -5.55 28.33 2.90
CA GLY A 71 -6.79 28.59 3.64
C GLY A 71 -7.37 27.41 4.42
N SER A 72 -6.88 26.18 4.24
CA SER A 72 -7.38 25.00 4.95
C SER A 72 -7.24 25.11 6.48
N LEU A 73 -6.24 25.81 6.97
CA LEU A 73 -6.01 26.01 8.41
C LEU A 73 -7.05 26.91 9.08
N GLN A 74 -7.75 27.74 8.29
CA GLN A 74 -8.80 28.65 8.77
C GLN A 74 -10.19 27.99 8.74
N ASN A 75 -10.34 26.91 7.99
CA ASN A 75 -11.59 26.21 7.81
C ASN A 75 -11.77 25.13 8.90
N THR A 76 -12.36 25.54 10.04
CA THR A 76 -12.61 24.65 11.19
C THR A 76 -13.88 23.80 11.05
N GLY A 77 -14.65 23.97 9.96
CA GLY A 77 -15.98 23.37 9.79
C GLY A 77 -16.00 21.93 9.28
N ASP A 78 -15.00 21.54 8.52
CA ASP A 78 -14.96 20.21 7.89
C ASP A 78 -14.08 19.24 8.72
N ARG A 79 -14.65 18.77 9.81
CA ARG A 79 -14.06 17.69 10.58
C ARG A 79 -14.38 16.37 9.87
N GLY A 80 -13.38 15.72 9.30
CA GLY A 80 -13.51 14.39 8.72
C GLY A 80 -14.12 13.35 9.70
N GLU A 81 -14.22 12.10 9.28
CA GLU A 81 -14.80 11.03 10.10
C GLU A 81 -14.06 10.87 11.45
N THR A 82 -14.85 10.62 12.48
CA THR A 82 -14.30 10.34 13.82
C THR A 82 -13.63 8.96 13.86
N SER A 83 -12.67 8.78 14.76
CA SER A 83 -12.03 7.47 14.98
C SER A 83 -13.04 6.36 15.30
N GLN A 84 -14.14 6.69 15.97
CA GLN A 84 -15.20 5.74 16.28
C GLN A 84 -15.92 5.27 15.00
N GLN A 85 -16.31 6.19 14.12
CA GLN A 85 -16.97 5.86 12.84
C GLN A 85 -16.05 4.99 11.95
N VAL A 86 -14.76 5.34 11.87
CA VAL A 86 -13.78 4.53 11.12
C VAL A 86 -13.64 3.14 11.75
N ARG A 87 -13.57 3.05 13.08
CA ARG A 87 -13.48 1.76 13.79
C ARG A 87 -14.67 0.85 13.52
N GLU A 88 -15.87 1.39 13.52
CA GLU A 88 -17.11 0.64 13.24
C GLU A 88 -17.10 0.07 11.81
N LYS A 89 -16.68 0.87 10.82
CA LYS A 89 -16.49 0.40 9.43
C LYS A 89 -15.47 -0.73 9.34
N VAL A 90 -14.32 -0.56 9.99
CA VAL A 90 -13.25 -1.57 10.00
C VAL A 90 -13.71 -2.87 10.65
N LEU A 91 -14.46 -2.80 11.77
CA LEU A 91 -14.98 -3.99 12.44
C LEU A 91 -15.93 -4.79 11.55
N LYS A 92 -16.91 -4.12 10.89
CA LYS A 92 -17.82 -4.75 9.94
C LYS A 92 -17.09 -5.47 8.81
N VAL A 93 -16.08 -4.83 8.23
CA VAL A 93 -15.28 -5.42 7.14
C VAL A 93 -14.46 -6.62 7.64
N ARG A 94 -13.91 -6.53 8.84
CA ARG A 94 -13.19 -7.67 9.45
C ARG A 94 -14.10 -8.87 9.68
N GLU A 95 -15.35 -8.67 10.10
CA GLU A 95 -16.35 -9.73 10.24
C GLU A 95 -16.61 -10.43 8.89
N ILE A 96 -16.76 -9.66 7.79
CA ILE A 96 -16.92 -10.23 6.44
C ILE A 96 -15.70 -11.09 6.06
N GLN A 97 -14.49 -10.61 6.32
CA GLN A 97 -13.26 -11.33 6.02
C GLN A 97 -13.12 -12.62 6.85
N LEU A 98 -13.43 -12.54 8.14
CA LEU A 98 -13.41 -13.70 9.05
C LEU A 98 -14.46 -14.74 8.65
N ALA A 99 -15.66 -14.31 8.29
CA ALA A 99 -16.73 -15.21 7.82
C ALA A 99 -16.33 -15.90 6.49
N ARG A 100 -15.63 -15.20 5.57
CA ARG A 100 -15.19 -15.75 4.28
C ARG A 100 -14.03 -16.75 4.41
N ALA A 101 -13.00 -16.42 5.18
CA ALA A 101 -11.72 -17.13 5.17
C ALA A 101 -11.20 -17.55 6.56
N GLY A 102 -11.92 -17.29 7.64
CA GLY A 102 -11.46 -17.52 9.02
C GLY A 102 -10.30 -16.61 9.45
N LYS A 103 -9.90 -15.65 8.59
CA LYS A 103 -8.80 -14.71 8.81
C LYS A 103 -9.01 -13.43 8.02
N ILE A 104 -8.29 -12.37 8.39
CA ILE A 104 -8.29 -11.11 7.63
C ILE A 104 -7.49 -11.26 6.33
N ASN A 105 -7.81 -10.44 5.32
CA ASN A 105 -7.20 -10.51 3.99
C ASN A 105 -5.67 -10.41 4.00
N ALA A 106 -5.09 -9.66 4.93
CA ALA A 106 -3.64 -9.54 5.07
C ALA A 106 -2.92 -10.89 5.24
N TYR A 107 -3.58 -11.88 5.83
CA TYR A 107 -3.02 -13.20 6.12
C TYR A 107 -3.40 -14.30 5.12
N LEU A 108 -4.06 -13.96 4.02
CA LEU A 108 -4.36 -14.90 2.96
C LEU A 108 -3.08 -15.46 2.34
N SER A 109 -3.00 -16.78 2.22
CA SER A 109 -1.97 -17.50 1.48
C SER A 109 -2.19 -17.35 -0.04
N SER A 110 -1.21 -17.75 -0.86
CA SER A 110 -1.35 -17.68 -2.32
C SER A 110 -2.58 -18.45 -2.84
N LYS A 111 -2.83 -19.64 -2.33
CA LYS A 111 -4.02 -20.43 -2.70
C LYS A 111 -5.35 -19.75 -2.31
N GLU A 112 -5.36 -19.10 -1.16
CA GLU A 112 -6.55 -18.36 -0.70
C GLU A 112 -6.74 -17.06 -1.51
N ILE A 113 -5.67 -16.41 -1.96
CA ILE A 113 -5.75 -15.26 -2.88
C ILE A 113 -6.37 -15.70 -4.20
N GLU A 114 -5.95 -16.82 -4.78
CA GLU A 114 -6.52 -17.36 -6.02
C GLU A 114 -8.02 -17.65 -5.90
N ARG A 115 -8.48 -18.10 -4.73
CA ARG A 115 -9.88 -18.37 -4.44
C ARG A 115 -10.70 -17.12 -4.16
N ASP A 116 -10.22 -16.27 -3.22
CA ASP A 116 -11.01 -15.20 -2.61
C ASP A 116 -10.80 -13.83 -3.28
N CYS A 117 -9.75 -13.72 -4.10
CA CYS A 117 -9.42 -12.51 -4.87
C CYS A 117 -9.49 -12.76 -6.38
N LYS A 118 -10.34 -13.71 -6.82
CA LYS A 118 -10.50 -14.03 -8.23
C LYS A 118 -10.97 -12.80 -9.01
N LEU A 119 -10.35 -12.57 -10.16
CA LEU A 119 -10.70 -11.52 -11.09
C LEU A 119 -11.45 -12.09 -12.30
N GLN A 120 -12.29 -11.27 -12.91
CA GLN A 120 -12.79 -11.53 -14.27
C GLN A 120 -11.68 -11.24 -15.29
N ASP A 121 -11.76 -11.82 -16.48
CA ASP A 121 -10.72 -11.74 -17.52
C ASP A 121 -10.33 -10.29 -17.86
N LYS A 122 -11.32 -9.40 -17.98
CA LYS A 122 -11.10 -7.95 -18.23
C LYS A 122 -10.31 -7.27 -17.13
N ASP A 123 -10.60 -7.61 -15.87
CA ASP A 123 -9.97 -7.01 -14.69
C ASP A 123 -8.56 -7.58 -14.47
N SER A 124 -8.38 -8.87 -14.82
CA SER A 124 -7.06 -9.51 -14.84
C SER A 124 -6.14 -8.85 -15.87
N LEU A 125 -6.62 -8.64 -17.10
CA LEU A 125 -5.87 -7.97 -18.15
C LEU A 125 -5.54 -6.51 -17.77
N PHE A 126 -6.49 -5.80 -17.15
CA PHE A 126 -6.25 -4.45 -16.65
C PHE A 126 -5.10 -4.41 -15.64
N LEU A 127 -5.12 -5.33 -14.66
CA LEU A 127 -4.10 -5.40 -13.62
C LEU A 127 -2.74 -5.79 -14.21
N GLU A 128 -2.68 -6.76 -15.12
CA GLU A 128 -1.45 -7.18 -15.78
C GLU A 128 -0.81 -6.04 -16.58
N ASN A 129 -1.59 -5.30 -17.35
CA ASN A 129 -1.12 -4.13 -18.08
C ASN A 129 -0.57 -3.03 -17.13
N ALA A 130 -1.25 -2.81 -16.00
CA ALA A 130 -0.80 -1.83 -15.01
C ALA A 130 0.52 -2.27 -14.35
N LEU A 131 0.67 -3.55 -14.02
CA LEU A 131 1.91 -4.10 -13.45
C LEU A 131 3.08 -3.96 -14.41
N ASN A 132 2.89 -4.32 -15.68
CA ASN A 132 3.91 -4.19 -16.72
C ASN A 132 4.33 -2.72 -16.90
N LYS A 133 3.36 -1.82 -16.99
CA LYS A 133 3.61 -0.37 -17.13
C LYS A 133 4.37 0.22 -15.94
N LEU A 134 4.10 -0.25 -14.73
CA LEU A 134 4.73 0.22 -13.49
C LEU A 134 5.97 -0.58 -13.10
N GLY A 135 6.34 -1.63 -13.85
CA GLY A 135 7.49 -2.48 -13.54
C GLY A 135 7.37 -3.20 -12.19
N LEU A 136 6.15 -3.59 -11.78
CA LEU A 136 5.90 -4.17 -10.47
C LEU A 136 6.15 -5.68 -10.45
N SER A 137 6.56 -6.18 -9.30
CA SER A 137 6.86 -7.60 -9.08
C SER A 137 5.60 -8.46 -8.88
N VAL A 138 5.76 -9.79 -9.01
CA VAL A 138 4.70 -10.77 -8.67
C VAL A 138 4.26 -10.63 -7.19
N ARG A 139 5.15 -10.22 -6.29
CA ARG A 139 4.79 -9.93 -4.90
C ARG A 139 3.84 -8.74 -4.80
N ALA A 140 4.10 -7.69 -5.57
CA ALA A 140 3.22 -6.54 -5.66
C ALA A 140 1.82 -6.96 -6.19
N TYR A 141 1.74 -7.86 -7.17
CA TYR A 141 0.48 -8.41 -7.67
C TYR A 141 -0.39 -8.99 -6.53
N HIS A 142 0.16 -9.90 -5.73
CA HIS A 142 -0.59 -10.50 -4.62
C HIS A 142 -1.00 -9.46 -3.55
N ARG A 143 -0.18 -8.45 -3.30
CA ARG A 143 -0.52 -7.36 -2.37
C ARG A 143 -1.66 -6.50 -2.90
N ILE A 144 -1.58 -6.11 -4.18
CA ILE A 144 -2.63 -5.35 -4.84
C ILE A 144 -3.96 -6.12 -4.77
N LEU A 145 -3.96 -7.43 -5.03
CA LEU A 145 -5.17 -8.24 -4.92
C LEU A 145 -5.77 -8.23 -3.50
N LYS A 146 -4.93 -8.37 -2.45
CA LYS A 146 -5.41 -8.31 -1.06
C LYS A 146 -5.99 -6.93 -0.70
N VAL A 147 -5.34 -5.86 -1.15
CA VAL A 147 -5.82 -4.49 -0.96
C VAL A 147 -7.13 -4.27 -1.71
N SER A 148 -7.21 -4.67 -2.99
CA SER A 148 -8.42 -4.57 -3.81
C SER A 148 -9.57 -5.37 -3.21
N ARG A 149 -9.31 -6.57 -2.67
CA ARG A 149 -10.33 -7.36 -1.94
C ARG A 149 -10.83 -6.60 -0.70
N THR A 150 -9.93 -5.94 0.01
CA THR A 150 -10.30 -5.16 1.20
C THR A 150 -11.13 -3.93 0.83
N ILE A 151 -10.80 -3.25 -0.28
CA ILE A 151 -11.57 -2.13 -0.81
C ILE A 151 -12.97 -2.60 -1.23
N ALA A 152 -13.06 -3.73 -1.95
CA ALA A 152 -14.34 -4.30 -2.34
C ALA A 152 -15.19 -4.71 -1.12
N ASP A 153 -14.57 -5.25 -0.07
CA ASP A 153 -15.24 -5.54 1.21
C ASP A 153 -15.77 -4.27 1.89
N LEU A 154 -14.99 -3.16 1.85
CA LEU A 154 -15.41 -1.85 2.36
C LEU A 154 -16.61 -1.29 1.60
N ASN A 155 -16.69 -1.53 0.30
CA ASN A 155 -17.79 -1.10 -0.57
C ASN A 155 -18.99 -2.05 -0.53
N GLY A 156 -18.89 -3.18 0.21
CA GLY A 156 -19.95 -4.20 0.27
C GLY A 156 -20.05 -5.06 -1.00
N GLU A 157 -19.05 -5.04 -1.86
CA GLU A 157 -19.03 -5.73 -3.14
C GLU A 157 -18.48 -7.16 -3.02
N LYS A 158 -19.18 -8.11 -3.65
CA LYS A 158 -18.80 -9.52 -3.63
C LYS A 158 -17.57 -9.80 -4.49
N GLU A 159 -17.42 -9.11 -5.60
CA GLU A 159 -16.35 -9.29 -6.58
C GLU A 159 -15.40 -8.11 -6.59
N ILE A 160 -14.13 -8.37 -6.90
CA ILE A 160 -13.17 -7.31 -7.18
C ILE A 160 -13.42 -6.83 -8.62
N GLN A 161 -13.56 -5.53 -8.79
CA GLN A 161 -13.77 -4.87 -10.05
C GLN A 161 -12.67 -3.84 -10.33
N GLN A 162 -12.59 -3.35 -11.56
CA GLN A 162 -11.58 -2.38 -12.00
C GLN A 162 -11.44 -1.14 -11.10
N PRO A 163 -12.50 -0.51 -10.56
CA PRO A 163 -12.33 0.60 -9.62
C PRO A 163 -11.53 0.23 -8.36
N HIS A 164 -11.75 -0.95 -7.79
CA HIS A 164 -11.02 -1.43 -6.61
C HIS A 164 -9.53 -1.66 -6.91
N LEU A 165 -9.23 -2.17 -8.11
CA LEU A 165 -7.86 -2.35 -8.59
C LEU A 165 -7.17 -1.00 -8.84
N ALA A 166 -7.87 -0.06 -9.46
CA ALA A 166 -7.36 1.28 -9.71
C ALA A 166 -7.04 2.03 -8.41
N GLU A 167 -7.91 1.92 -7.40
CA GLU A 167 -7.69 2.50 -6.08
C GLU A 167 -6.48 1.83 -5.39
N ALA A 168 -6.40 0.50 -5.40
CA ALA A 168 -5.26 -0.23 -4.82
C ALA A 168 -3.93 0.13 -5.48
N LEU A 169 -3.91 0.31 -6.80
CA LEU A 169 -2.77 0.84 -7.56
C LEU A 169 -2.46 2.29 -7.17
N GLY A 170 -3.48 3.07 -6.81
CA GLY A 170 -3.34 4.41 -6.27
C GLY A 170 -2.49 4.47 -5.00
N TYR A 171 -2.56 3.45 -4.18
CA TYR A 171 -1.77 3.32 -2.94
C TYR A 171 -0.33 2.82 -3.15
N ARG A 172 0.21 2.90 -4.37
CA ARG A 172 1.60 2.59 -4.73
C ARG A 172 2.39 3.87 -5.07
N ALA A 173 2.25 4.90 -4.23
CA ALA A 173 2.84 6.22 -4.49
C ALA A 173 4.38 6.17 -4.60
N MET A 174 5.05 5.35 -3.78
CA MET A 174 6.50 5.23 -3.79
C MET A 174 7.03 4.64 -5.11
N ASP A 175 6.38 3.61 -5.64
CA ASP A 175 6.77 2.99 -6.91
C ASP A 175 6.64 4.01 -8.07
N ARG A 176 5.54 4.77 -8.07
CA ARG A 176 5.33 5.83 -9.07
C ARG A 176 6.35 6.97 -8.96
N LEU A 177 6.72 7.34 -7.74
CA LEU A 177 7.73 8.38 -7.50
C LEU A 177 9.09 7.94 -8.05
N LEU A 178 9.53 6.72 -7.70
CA LEU A 178 10.80 6.18 -8.20
C LEU A 178 10.82 6.08 -9.72
N GLN A 179 9.73 5.64 -10.34
CA GLN A 179 9.63 5.56 -11.79
C GLN A 179 9.73 6.94 -12.44
N LYS A 180 9.02 7.96 -11.92
CA LYS A 180 9.10 9.33 -12.43
C LYS A 180 10.50 9.91 -12.35
N LEU A 181 11.18 9.69 -11.22
CA LEU A 181 12.54 10.20 -11.01
C LEU A 181 13.58 9.49 -11.87
N SER A 182 13.37 8.21 -12.19
CA SER A 182 14.27 7.44 -13.07
C SER A 182 14.10 7.79 -14.56
N ALA A 183 12.96 8.40 -14.94
CA ALA A 183 12.66 8.82 -16.29
C ALA A 183 13.03 10.30 -16.57
N ALA A 184 13.44 11.07 -15.54
CA ALA A 184 13.84 12.48 -15.61
C ALA A 184 15.37 12.64 -15.64
#